data_b665e5c316ee438ff94e53810daff28d
#
_entry.id   b665e5c316ee438ff94e53810daff28d
#
_cell.length_a   1.000
_cell.length_b   1.000
_cell.length_c   1.000
_cell.angle_alpha   90.00
_cell.angle_beta   90.00
_cell.angle_gamma   90.00
#
_symmetry.space_group_name_H-M   'P 1'
#
loop_
_entity.id
_entity.type
_entity.pdbx_description
1 polymer ?
#
loop_
_entity_poly.entity_id
_entity_poly.type
_entity_poly.pdbx_seq_one_letter_code
_entity_poly.pdbx_strand_id
1 'polypeptide(L)'
;EMVMKSAPKKLSFEMKAMGMTMSKQIVNEKEAYAMQQGQRKDFTGDELKEMQAEANTFKELALLTDKEISLTGIENINGADAYALKNGKATLYYDVKTGFKIAESKEMEQRGQKMTQTTYFQDYKDVKGLKFPYKIIMNVGIEIELTTTEVKINEGVTDADFK
;
A
#
# COMPACT_ATOMS: atom_id res chain seq x y z
N GLU A 1 2.74 14.78 -8.22
CA GLU A 1 3.85 13.95 -7.76
C GLU A 1 3.51 13.31 -6.43
N MET A 2 3.86 12.04 -6.28
CA MET A 2 3.72 11.32 -5.01
C MET A 2 5.09 10.81 -4.59
N VAL A 3 5.44 11.02 -3.34
CA VAL A 3 6.70 10.55 -2.75
C VAL A 3 6.36 9.70 -1.53
N MET A 4 6.83 8.45 -1.54
CA MET A 4 6.72 7.56 -0.41
C MET A 4 8.13 7.21 0.10
N LYS A 5 8.37 7.39 1.39
CA LYS A 5 9.58 6.97 2.08
C LYS A 5 9.20 5.98 3.16
N SER A 6 9.90 4.87 3.24
CA SER A 6 9.66 3.86 4.26
C SER A 6 10.95 3.38 4.92
N ALA A 7 10.85 3.04 6.17
CA ALA A 7 11.85 2.35 6.97
C ALA A 7 11.11 1.37 7.90
N PRO A 8 11.78 0.45 8.59
CA PRO A 8 11.10 -0.45 9.51
C PRO A 8 10.18 0.30 10.47
N LYS A 9 8.87 0.00 10.42
CA LYS A 9 7.79 0.63 11.21
C LYS A 9 7.63 2.15 11.03
N LYS A 10 8.11 2.69 9.92
CA LYS A 10 8.01 4.12 9.61
C LYS A 10 7.57 4.31 8.16
N LEU A 11 6.65 5.24 7.95
CA LEU A 11 6.16 5.63 6.64
C LEU A 11 6.02 7.14 6.57
N SER A 12 6.47 7.72 5.48
CA SER A 12 6.17 9.09 5.08
C SER A 12 5.58 9.03 3.66
N PHE A 13 4.41 9.58 3.51
CA PHE A 13 3.73 9.73 2.22
C PHE A 13 3.46 11.21 1.98
N GLU A 14 3.82 11.71 0.82
CA GLU A 14 3.59 13.10 0.45
C GLU A 14 3.03 13.18 -0.96
N MET A 15 1.96 13.93 -1.12
CA MET A 15 1.37 14.25 -2.42
C MET A 15 1.54 15.73 -2.72
N LYS A 16 2.10 16.03 -3.88
CA LYS A 16 2.36 17.39 -4.36
C LYS A 16 1.61 17.67 -5.65
N ALA A 17 1.09 18.86 -5.76
CA ALA A 17 0.53 19.41 -7.00
C ALA A 17 1.04 20.83 -7.20
N MET A 18 1.48 21.17 -8.41
CA MET A 18 2.01 22.50 -8.74
C MET A 18 3.12 23.00 -7.78
N GLY A 19 3.97 22.07 -7.32
CA GLY A 19 5.06 22.38 -6.37
C GLY A 19 4.64 22.57 -4.91
N MET A 20 3.34 22.48 -4.60
CA MET A 20 2.81 22.60 -3.24
C MET A 20 2.45 21.22 -2.67
N THR A 21 2.72 21.01 -1.38
CA THR A 21 2.25 19.81 -0.67
C THR A 21 0.75 19.91 -0.41
N MET A 22 -0.01 19.01 -1.04
CA MET A 22 -1.47 18.92 -0.89
C MET A 22 -1.86 18.05 0.29
N SER A 23 -1.12 16.98 0.49
CA SER A 23 -1.29 16.11 1.66
C SER A 23 0.06 15.49 2.07
N LYS A 24 0.21 15.24 3.35
CA LYS A 24 1.33 14.52 3.94
C LYS A 24 0.80 13.58 5.00
N GLN A 25 1.30 12.37 5.04
CA GLN A 25 1.01 11.41 6.10
C GLN A 25 2.30 10.89 6.69
N ILE A 26 2.39 10.90 8.01
CA ILE A 26 3.51 10.37 8.75
C ILE A 26 3.00 9.27 9.66
N VAL A 27 3.74 8.17 9.70
CA VAL A 27 3.54 7.08 10.64
C VAL A 27 4.89 6.69 11.21
N ASN A 28 4.98 6.60 12.52
CA ASN A 28 6.15 6.10 13.22
C ASN A 28 5.72 5.29 14.46
N GLU A 29 6.69 4.82 15.25
CA GLU A 29 6.40 3.99 16.43
C GLU A 29 5.62 4.72 17.54
N LYS A 30 5.58 6.06 17.53
CA LYS A 30 4.97 6.87 18.59
C LYS A 30 3.65 7.49 18.15
N GLU A 31 3.55 7.89 16.90
CA GLU A 31 2.41 8.64 16.38
C GLU A 31 2.13 8.32 14.91
N ALA A 32 0.91 8.59 14.51
CA ALA A 32 0.53 8.70 13.11
C ALA A 32 -0.36 9.94 12.93
N TYR A 33 -0.11 10.70 11.88
CA TYR A 33 -0.93 11.86 11.56
C TYR A 33 -0.99 12.08 10.03
N ALA A 34 -2.03 12.78 9.61
CA ALA A 34 -2.18 13.29 8.26
C ALA A 34 -2.31 14.82 8.28
N MET A 35 -1.65 15.44 7.31
CA MET A 35 -1.81 16.85 7.00
C MET A 35 -2.54 16.98 5.67
N GLN A 36 -3.62 17.71 5.62
CA GLN A 36 -4.36 18.01 4.39
C GLN A 36 -4.76 19.47 4.38
N GLN A 37 -4.36 20.21 3.36
CA GLN A 37 -4.65 21.65 3.23
C GLN A 37 -4.30 22.47 4.48
N GLY A 38 -3.19 22.12 5.13
CA GLY A 38 -2.72 22.80 6.35
C GLY A 38 -3.41 22.36 7.65
N GLN A 39 -4.40 21.46 7.58
CA GLN A 39 -5.05 20.89 8.76
C GLN A 39 -4.38 19.55 9.14
N ARG A 40 -4.07 19.39 10.43
CA ARG A 40 -3.52 18.14 10.98
C ARG A 40 -4.63 17.32 11.60
N LYS A 41 -4.70 16.03 11.23
CA LYS A 41 -5.48 15.01 11.89
C LYS A 41 -4.53 14.00 12.53
N ASP A 42 -4.56 13.85 13.83
CA ASP A 42 -3.84 12.80 14.54
C ASP A 42 -4.69 11.52 14.60
N PHE A 43 -4.05 10.37 14.39
CA PHE A 43 -4.67 9.06 14.54
C PHE A 43 -4.38 8.54 15.93
N THR A 44 -5.38 8.00 16.62
CA THR A 44 -5.28 7.50 17.99
C THR A 44 -5.97 6.15 18.16
N GLY A 45 -5.70 5.46 19.27
CA GLY A 45 -6.36 4.18 19.56
C GLY A 45 -6.13 3.12 18.50
N ASP A 46 -7.21 2.54 17.98
CA ASP A 46 -7.14 1.46 16.99
C ASP A 46 -6.76 1.97 15.60
N GLU A 47 -7.16 3.21 15.22
CA GLU A 47 -6.69 3.83 13.97
C GLU A 47 -5.16 3.95 13.95
N LEU A 48 -4.52 4.34 15.05
CA LEU A 48 -3.06 4.39 15.16
C LEU A 48 -2.42 3.02 14.96
N LYS A 49 -2.96 1.98 15.59
CA LYS A 49 -2.46 0.62 15.44
C LYS A 49 -2.56 0.12 14.00
N GLU A 50 -3.69 0.40 13.32
CA GLU A 50 -3.87 0.06 11.91
C GLU A 50 -2.85 0.77 11.03
N MET A 51 -2.66 2.08 11.22
CA MET A 51 -1.66 2.85 10.48
C MET A 51 -0.23 2.30 10.69
N GLN A 52 0.11 1.95 11.93
CA GLN A 52 1.41 1.37 12.28
C GLN A 52 1.61 -0.03 11.69
N ALA A 53 0.57 -0.86 11.62
CA ALA A 53 0.62 -2.16 10.96
C ALA A 53 0.84 -2.00 9.45
N GLU A 54 0.25 -0.98 8.85
CA GLU A 54 0.42 -0.68 7.43
C GLU A 54 1.78 -0.04 7.08
N ALA A 55 2.50 0.51 8.04
CA ALA A 55 3.81 1.15 7.85
C ALA A 55 4.97 0.16 7.66
N ASN A 56 4.71 -1.15 7.63
CA ASN A 56 5.75 -2.14 7.34
C ASN A 56 6.16 -2.09 5.87
N THR A 57 7.46 -1.95 5.63
CA THR A 57 8.03 -1.91 4.27
C THR A 57 7.74 -3.19 3.48
N PHE A 58 7.77 -4.34 4.15
CA PHE A 58 7.49 -5.66 3.57
C PHE A 58 6.30 -6.30 4.28
N LYS A 59 5.10 -5.89 3.89
CA LYS A 59 3.84 -6.40 4.47
C LYS A 59 3.69 -7.91 4.29
N GLU A 60 4.20 -8.43 3.18
CA GLU A 60 4.15 -9.85 2.85
C GLU A 60 4.88 -10.73 3.87
N LEU A 61 5.91 -10.22 4.55
CA LEU A 61 6.59 -10.99 5.60
C LEU A 61 5.67 -11.27 6.80
N ALA A 62 4.75 -10.37 7.11
CA ALA A 62 3.78 -10.58 8.17
C ALA A 62 2.79 -11.72 7.82
N LEU A 63 2.48 -11.90 6.53
CA LEU A 63 1.58 -12.95 6.07
C LEU A 63 2.13 -14.35 6.34
N LEU A 64 3.47 -14.53 6.38
CA LEU A 64 4.09 -15.83 6.64
C LEU A 64 3.79 -16.39 8.03
N THR A 65 3.44 -15.53 8.98
CA THR A 65 3.14 -15.91 10.37
C THR A 65 1.68 -15.67 10.75
N ASP A 66 0.90 -15.11 9.83
CA ASP A 66 -0.52 -14.84 10.04
C ASP A 66 -1.33 -16.14 9.92
N LYS A 67 -1.98 -16.53 11.02
CA LYS A 67 -2.80 -17.74 11.08
C LYS A 67 -4.19 -17.56 10.48
N GLU A 68 -4.60 -16.34 10.21
CA GLU A 68 -5.91 -16.02 9.63
C GLU A 68 -5.88 -16.00 8.10
N ILE A 69 -4.70 -16.03 7.51
CA ILE A 69 -4.58 -16.09 6.06
C ILE A 69 -4.98 -17.47 5.54
N SER A 70 -5.77 -17.49 4.50
CA SER A 70 -6.23 -18.73 3.86
C SER A 70 -6.17 -18.65 2.33
N LEU A 71 -5.67 -19.72 1.72
CA LEU A 71 -5.77 -19.90 0.26
C LEU A 71 -7.21 -20.30 -0.07
N THR A 72 -7.92 -19.46 -0.82
CA THR A 72 -9.31 -19.72 -1.22
C THR A 72 -9.43 -20.41 -2.57
N GLY A 73 -8.38 -20.36 -3.39
CA GLY A 73 -8.34 -21.03 -4.70
C GLY A 73 -7.47 -20.30 -5.70
N ILE A 74 -7.74 -20.58 -6.97
CA ILE A 74 -7.15 -19.87 -8.12
C ILE A 74 -8.27 -19.11 -8.81
N GLU A 75 -8.04 -17.83 -9.07
CA GLU A 75 -8.95 -16.94 -9.77
C GLU A 75 -8.27 -16.31 -10.98
N ASN A 76 -9.04 -15.99 -12.01
CA ASN A 76 -8.51 -15.30 -13.18
C ASN A 76 -8.59 -13.79 -12.98
N ILE A 77 -7.44 -13.13 -12.96
CA ILE A 77 -7.32 -11.69 -12.80
C ILE A 77 -6.76 -11.10 -14.10
N ASN A 78 -7.62 -10.44 -14.88
CA ASN A 78 -7.26 -9.81 -16.14
C ASN A 78 -6.49 -10.75 -17.13
N GLY A 79 -6.90 -12.03 -17.16
CA GLY A 79 -6.30 -13.03 -18.04
C GLY A 79 -5.11 -13.80 -17.45
N ALA A 80 -4.69 -13.49 -16.23
CA ALA A 80 -3.68 -14.24 -15.49
C ALA A 80 -4.34 -15.08 -14.37
N ASP A 81 -3.96 -16.35 -14.25
CA ASP A 81 -4.36 -17.19 -13.13
C ASP A 81 -3.57 -16.80 -11.89
N ALA A 82 -4.26 -16.56 -10.79
CA ALA A 82 -3.67 -16.07 -9.54
C ALA A 82 -4.16 -16.87 -8.33
N TYR A 83 -3.26 -17.19 -7.42
CA TYR A 83 -3.63 -17.66 -6.10
C TYR A 83 -4.35 -16.54 -5.33
N ALA A 84 -5.57 -16.82 -4.86
CA ALA A 84 -6.34 -15.91 -4.03
C ALA A 84 -6.12 -16.23 -2.54
N LEU A 85 -5.48 -15.31 -1.85
CA LEU A 85 -5.20 -15.40 -0.41
C LEU A 85 -6.09 -14.42 0.34
N LYS A 86 -7.04 -14.93 1.11
CA LYS A 86 -7.92 -14.10 1.95
C LYS A 86 -7.22 -13.79 3.27
N ASN A 87 -7.23 -12.50 3.64
CA ASN A 87 -6.74 -11.98 4.92
C ASN A 87 -7.73 -10.94 5.45
N GLY A 88 -8.55 -11.34 6.39
CA GLY A 88 -9.61 -10.48 6.93
C GLY A 88 -10.56 -9.96 5.85
N LYS A 89 -10.60 -8.64 5.67
CA LYS A 89 -11.42 -7.96 4.64
C LYS A 89 -10.71 -7.81 3.29
N ALA A 90 -9.46 -8.23 3.19
CA ALA A 90 -8.68 -8.15 1.96
C ALA A 90 -8.53 -9.53 1.30
N THR A 91 -8.40 -9.55 -0.02
CA THR A 91 -7.96 -10.70 -0.81
C THR A 91 -6.76 -10.27 -1.65
N LEU A 92 -5.67 -10.99 -1.51
CA LEU A 92 -4.41 -10.75 -2.21
C LEU A 92 -4.30 -11.78 -3.35
N TYR A 93 -3.93 -11.32 -4.53
CA TYR A 93 -3.83 -12.16 -5.72
C TYR A 93 -2.39 -12.24 -6.21
N TYR A 94 -1.83 -13.44 -6.19
CA TYR A 94 -0.46 -13.71 -6.62
C TYR A 94 -0.46 -14.55 -7.89
N ASP A 95 0.13 -14.04 -8.96
CA ASP A 95 0.23 -14.73 -10.24
C ASP A 95 0.88 -16.10 -10.09
N VAL A 96 0.24 -17.13 -10.62
CA VAL A 96 0.66 -18.54 -10.48
C VAL A 96 2.03 -18.79 -11.12
N LYS A 97 2.39 -18.04 -12.19
CA LYS A 97 3.63 -18.26 -12.95
C LYS A 97 4.83 -17.53 -12.36
N THR A 98 4.61 -16.31 -11.87
CA THR A 98 5.69 -15.43 -11.42
C THR A 98 5.80 -15.31 -9.91
N GLY A 99 4.71 -15.59 -9.20
CA GLY A 99 4.60 -15.37 -7.75
C GLY A 99 4.44 -13.88 -7.38
N PHE A 100 4.31 -12.97 -8.33
CA PHE A 100 4.13 -11.56 -8.03
C PHE A 100 2.70 -11.25 -7.64
N LYS A 101 2.51 -10.33 -6.70
CA LYS A 101 1.19 -9.81 -6.37
C LYS A 101 0.68 -8.98 -7.55
N ILE A 102 -0.40 -9.42 -8.20
CA ILE A 102 -0.97 -8.73 -9.36
C ILE A 102 -2.23 -7.94 -9.04
N ALA A 103 -2.90 -8.26 -7.93
CA ALA A 103 -4.02 -7.46 -7.44
C ALA A 103 -4.20 -7.59 -5.93
N GLU A 104 -4.95 -6.66 -5.38
CA GLU A 104 -5.48 -6.68 -4.03
C GLU A 104 -6.89 -6.11 -4.03
N SER A 105 -7.86 -6.84 -3.48
CA SER A 105 -9.24 -6.37 -3.28
C SER A 105 -9.48 -6.18 -1.78
N LYS A 106 -10.05 -5.04 -1.39
CA LYS A 106 -10.38 -4.73 0.01
C LYS A 106 -11.84 -4.33 0.11
N GLU A 107 -12.57 -5.00 1.01
CA GLU A 107 -13.92 -4.58 1.35
C GLU A 107 -13.86 -3.34 2.24
N MET A 108 -14.57 -2.31 1.85
CA MET A 108 -14.68 -1.04 2.57
C MET A 108 -16.14 -0.69 2.80
N GLU A 109 -16.41 0.03 3.86
CA GLU A 109 -17.71 0.64 4.08
C GLU A 109 -17.59 2.16 3.94
N GLN A 110 -18.33 2.71 2.99
CA GLN A 110 -18.39 4.15 2.77
C GLN A 110 -19.83 4.61 2.81
N ARG A 111 -20.16 5.52 3.72
CA ARG A 111 -21.53 6.06 3.92
C ARG A 111 -22.60 4.96 4.09
N GLY A 112 -22.27 3.89 4.82
CA GLY A 112 -23.17 2.76 5.04
C GLY A 112 -23.34 1.80 3.88
N GLN A 113 -22.58 1.99 2.79
CA GLN A 113 -22.57 1.07 1.65
C GLN A 113 -21.25 0.26 1.63
N LYS A 114 -21.37 -1.05 1.46
CA LYS A 114 -20.21 -1.92 1.24
C LYS A 114 -19.73 -1.75 -0.19
N MET A 115 -18.47 -1.48 -0.34
CA MET A 115 -17.78 -1.34 -1.62
C MET A 115 -16.53 -2.21 -1.62
N THR A 116 -16.17 -2.74 -2.78
CA THR A 116 -14.90 -3.42 -2.97
C THR A 116 -13.97 -2.49 -3.75
N GLN A 117 -12.87 -2.15 -3.15
CA GLN A 117 -11.78 -1.44 -3.84
C GLN A 117 -10.80 -2.48 -4.35
N THR A 118 -10.46 -2.41 -5.65
CA THR A 118 -9.42 -3.26 -6.24
C THR A 118 -8.25 -2.43 -6.72
N THR A 119 -7.06 -2.85 -6.36
CA THR A 119 -5.79 -2.27 -6.80
C THR A 119 -5.03 -3.31 -7.60
N TYR A 120 -4.56 -2.95 -8.79
CA TYR A 120 -3.74 -3.81 -9.66
C TYR A 120 -2.30 -3.36 -9.64
N PHE A 121 -1.37 -4.30 -9.70
CA PHE A 121 0.08 -4.09 -9.69
C PHE A 121 0.68 -4.67 -10.96
N GLN A 122 1.35 -3.84 -11.75
CA GLN A 122 1.87 -4.18 -13.07
C GLN A 122 3.29 -3.65 -13.27
N ASP A 123 3.93 -4.03 -14.37
CA ASP A 123 5.23 -3.54 -14.81
C ASP A 123 6.31 -3.70 -13.72
N TYR A 124 6.45 -4.91 -13.20
CA TYR A 124 7.45 -5.22 -12.19
C TYR A 124 8.86 -5.07 -12.73
N LYS A 125 9.67 -4.24 -12.07
CA LYS A 125 11.09 -4.04 -12.40
C LYS A 125 11.98 -4.44 -11.24
N ASP A 126 13.19 -4.86 -11.60
CA ASP A 126 14.23 -5.15 -10.62
C ASP A 126 14.94 -3.89 -10.16
N VAL A 127 15.03 -3.71 -8.86
CA VAL A 127 15.83 -2.67 -8.23
C VAL A 127 16.68 -3.31 -7.15
N LYS A 128 17.96 -3.45 -7.40
CA LYS A 128 18.94 -4.07 -6.49
C LYS A 128 18.51 -5.47 -5.98
N GLY A 129 17.90 -6.29 -6.85
CA GLY A 129 17.46 -7.66 -6.55
C GLY A 129 16.06 -7.77 -5.95
N LEU A 130 15.37 -6.67 -5.71
CA LEU A 130 13.97 -6.65 -5.27
C LEU A 130 13.06 -6.23 -6.43
N LYS A 131 11.86 -6.80 -6.48
CA LYS A 131 10.87 -6.51 -7.52
C LYS A 131 9.82 -5.51 -7.02
N PHE A 132 9.68 -4.41 -7.75
CA PHE A 132 8.69 -3.37 -7.46
C PHE A 132 7.75 -3.17 -8.64
N PRO A 133 6.43 -2.99 -8.41
CA PRO A 133 5.51 -2.60 -9.46
C PRO A 133 5.77 -1.16 -9.88
N TYR A 134 5.89 -0.91 -11.16
CA TYR A 134 6.07 0.44 -11.71
C TYR A 134 4.75 1.05 -12.21
N LYS A 135 3.70 0.24 -12.26
CA LYS A 135 2.35 0.72 -12.58
C LYS A 135 1.38 0.16 -11.54
N ILE A 136 0.60 1.05 -10.93
CA ILE A 136 -0.45 0.72 -9.96
C ILE A 136 -1.74 1.34 -10.45
N ILE A 137 -2.79 0.55 -10.57
CA ILE A 137 -4.12 1.01 -10.98
C ILE A 137 -5.07 0.78 -9.82
N MET A 138 -5.70 1.83 -9.33
CA MET A 138 -6.69 1.78 -8.25
C MET A 138 -8.07 2.11 -8.80
N ASN A 139 -9.06 1.30 -8.47
CA ASN A 139 -10.46 1.59 -8.77
C ASN A 139 -11.20 1.97 -7.48
N VAL A 140 -11.49 3.26 -7.34
CA VAL A 140 -12.18 3.85 -6.19
C VAL A 140 -13.47 4.57 -6.62
N GLY A 141 -14.17 4.02 -7.63
CA GLY A 141 -15.28 4.66 -8.32
C GLY A 141 -14.85 5.44 -9.55
N ILE A 142 -13.60 5.87 -9.57
CA ILE A 142 -12.84 6.32 -10.74
C ILE A 142 -11.56 5.50 -10.82
N GLU A 143 -11.04 5.30 -12.02
CA GLU A 143 -9.74 4.66 -12.22
C GLU A 143 -8.62 5.69 -12.01
N ILE A 144 -7.68 5.36 -11.13
CA ILE A 144 -6.49 6.17 -10.86
C ILE A 144 -5.28 5.33 -11.23
N GLU A 145 -4.52 5.76 -12.22
CA GLU A 145 -3.25 5.16 -12.60
C GLU A 145 -2.08 5.92 -11.98
N LEU A 146 -1.21 5.18 -11.31
CA LEU A 146 0.02 5.69 -10.73
C LEU A 146 1.21 5.02 -11.43
N THR A 147 2.12 5.84 -11.94
CA THR A 147 3.37 5.36 -12.52
C THR A 147 4.53 5.68 -11.58
N THR A 148 5.27 4.65 -11.17
CA THR A 148 6.51 4.80 -10.41
C THR A 148 7.61 5.28 -11.35
N THR A 149 8.22 6.41 -11.05
CA THR A 149 9.33 6.96 -11.83
C THR A 149 10.68 6.51 -11.30
N GLU A 150 10.81 6.38 -9.98
CA GLU A 150 12.08 6.01 -9.34
C GLU A 150 11.82 5.22 -8.05
N VAL A 151 12.68 4.23 -7.78
CA VAL A 151 12.75 3.51 -6.50
C VAL A 151 14.21 3.54 -6.03
N LYS A 152 14.42 4.00 -4.79
CA LYS A 152 15.74 4.02 -4.13
C LYS A 152 15.72 3.09 -2.92
N ILE A 153 16.75 2.26 -2.79
CA ILE A 153 16.89 1.32 -1.66
C ILE A 153 18.11 1.71 -0.85
N ASN A 154 17.91 1.93 0.46
CA ASN A 154 18.94 2.35 1.42
C ASN A 154 19.59 3.70 1.07
N GLU A 155 18.82 4.59 0.44
CA GLU A 155 19.28 5.92 0.00
C GLU A 155 18.19 6.97 0.23
N GLY A 156 18.61 8.21 0.57
CA GLY A 156 17.72 9.37 0.59
C GLY A 156 16.64 9.37 1.68
N VAL A 157 16.80 8.55 2.73
CA VAL A 157 15.86 8.46 3.85
C VAL A 157 16.62 8.69 5.16
N THR A 158 16.08 9.55 6.00
CA THR A 158 16.61 9.92 7.32
C THR A 158 15.49 9.91 8.36
N ASP A 159 15.82 9.90 9.63
CA ASP A 159 14.81 9.99 10.71
C ASP A 159 13.99 11.30 10.68
N ALA A 160 14.51 12.35 10.07
CA ALA A 160 13.78 13.60 9.89
C ALA A 160 12.59 13.48 8.94
N ASP A 161 12.63 12.52 8.01
CA ASP A 161 11.54 12.28 7.06
C ASP A 161 10.26 11.72 7.71
N PHE A 162 10.37 11.24 8.95
CA PHE A 162 9.28 10.59 9.69
C PHE A 162 8.82 11.39 10.93
N LYS A 163 9.02 12.70 10.90
CA LYS A 163 8.62 13.64 11.96
C LYS A 163 7.58 14.63 11.48
#